data_e997fc46c9698205426828bad7b188bd
#
_entry.id   e997fc46c9698205426828bad7b188bd
#
_cell.length_a   1.000
_cell.length_b   1.000
_cell.length_c   1.000
_cell.angle_alpha   90.00
_cell.angle_beta   90.00
_cell.angle_gamma   90.00
#
_symmetry.space_group_name_H-M   'P 1'
#
loop_
_entity.id
_entity.type
_entity.pdbx_description
1 polymer ?
#
loop_
_entity_poly.entity_id
_entity_poly.type
_entity_poly.pdbx_seq_one_letter_code
_entity_poly.pdbx_strand_id
1 'polypeptide(L)'
;MSAVPRIDGHDRMAQVPPAVWQVNDLLSSDDADPSEVHARLLALSDDDLAHYGLRSYRMNLMALLGEHMAPEAVLRLAREAAISKLWLGWEYHHHYLSKLDVTPPPPRLQRLPVDAVKGLLARGRGAIIATFHLGYMRDIPSDLAHAGIPIMVPLARDAYGNYESARLDRPEAALWTCFRHVCVEEAAGSLALARHLARGGCVLSTIDGNTGLDGPRGGDRRSVVNMLGTEARVKNGLIAMAARFGAPIIPVVATTVDGERVCHVFPVADPGRPLTGDEATDFVEATVHGLYRVLAETLLHAAGEWCGGDLFHQWRLPRGIDEEPLSVAEARLASVLDRHGRAVLDLSRVMPLTSRGERVFVDVHSMKCYRLPEDEGEFADLLQDAGRGITRDWLDGLGTARRASVWRFLCVLASRGGLSLLHDASLSAA
;
A
#
# COMPACT_ATOMS: atom_id res chain seq x y z
N MET A 1 3.39 -11.58 -6.06
CA MET A 1 2.44 -11.11 -7.06
C MET A 1 1.06 -11.46 -6.59
N SER A 2 0.19 -10.48 -6.44
CA SER A 2 -1.24 -10.74 -6.46
C SER A 2 -1.53 -11.13 -7.92
N ALA A 3 -1.82 -12.41 -8.18
CA ALA A 3 -2.44 -12.80 -9.42
C ALA A 3 -3.62 -11.85 -9.63
N VAL A 4 -3.85 -11.40 -10.85
CA VAL A 4 -5.15 -10.83 -11.23
C VAL A 4 -6.20 -11.76 -10.60
N PRO A 5 -7.12 -11.29 -9.74
CA PRO A 5 -8.02 -12.18 -9.05
C PRO A 5 -8.77 -13.00 -10.10
N ARG A 6 -8.47 -14.29 -10.19
CA ARG A 6 -9.32 -15.20 -10.96
C ARG A 6 -10.66 -15.20 -10.25
N ILE A 7 -11.65 -14.61 -10.91
CA ILE A 7 -13.03 -14.59 -10.45
C ILE A 7 -13.57 -15.99 -10.68
N ASP A 8 -13.43 -16.86 -9.67
CA ASP A 8 -14.06 -18.18 -9.68
C ASP A 8 -15.58 -18.00 -9.48
N GLY A 9 -16.34 -18.34 -10.50
CA GLY A 9 -17.79 -18.47 -10.43
C GLY A 9 -18.56 -17.70 -11.51
N HIS A 10 -19.25 -18.43 -12.37
CA HIS A 10 -20.09 -17.91 -13.46
C HIS A 10 -21.12 -16.85 -13.03
N ASP A 11 -21.58 -16.86 -11.79
CA ASP A 11 -22.59 -15.92 -11.29
C ASP A 11 -22.04 -14.52 -10.92
N ARG A 12 -20.72 -14.36 -10.78
CA ARG A 12 -20.10 -13.05 -10.53
C ARG A 12 -19.71 -12.30 -11.80
N MET A 13 -19.65 -12.98 -12.93
CA MET A 13 -19.24 -12.40 -14.21
C MET A 13 -20.18 -11.27 -14.69
N ALA A 14 -21.46 -11.35 -14.38
CA ALA A 14 -22.45 -10.36 -14.82
C ALA A 14 -22.31 -8.97 -14.15
N GLN A 15 -21.43 -8.81 -13.15
CA GLN A 15 -21.25 -7.56 -12.39
C GLN A 15 -19.92 -6.85 -12.64
N VAL A 16 -19.06 -7.40 -13.50
CA VAL A 16 -17.76 -6.76 -13.81
C VAL A 16 -17.95 -5.84 -15.01
N PRO A 17 -17.54 -4.55 -14.90
CA PRO A 17 -17.66 -3.59 -16.00
C PRO A 17 -16.91 -4.05 -17.26
N PRO A 18 -17.42 -3.74 -18.47
CA PRO A 18 -16.75 -4.12 -19.72
C PRO A 18 -15.30 -3.60 -19.83
N ALA A 19 -15.01 -2.41 -19.32
CA ALA A 19 -13.66 -1.83 -19.31
C ALA A 19 -12.68 -2.69 -18.49
N VAL A 20 -13.12 -3.21 -17.34
CA VAL A 20 -12.32 -4.10 -16.49
C VAL A 20 -12.01 -5.42 -17.22
N TRP A 21 -13.00 -5.98 -17.95
CA TRP A 21 -12.78 -7.17 -18.77
C TRP A 21 -11.74 -6.94 -19.85
N GLN A 22 -11.89 -5.85 -20.63
CA GLN A 22 -10.96 -5.50 -21.70
C GLN A 22 -9.53 -5.31 -21.16
N VAL A 23 -9.38 -4.68 -20.00
CA VAL A 23 -8.07 -4.51 -19.37
C VAL A 23 -7.52 -5.86 -18.89
N ASN A 24 -8.31 -6.73 -18.29
CA ASN A 24 -7.85 -8.05 -17.86
C ASN A 24 -7.40 -8.91 -19.05
N ASP A 25 -8.13 -8.88 -20.17
CA ASP A 25 -7.75 -9.57 -21.40
C ASP A 25 -6.42 -9.03 -21.93
N LEU A 26 -6.27 -7.70 -21.95
CA LEU A 26 -5.04 -7.04 -22.40
C LEU A 26 -3.85 -7.36 -21.46
N LEU A 27 -4.07 -7.33 -20.14
CA LEU A 27 -3.06 -7.69 -19.14
C LEU A 27 -2.65 -9.17 -19.19
N SER A 28 -3.46 -10.02 -19.79
CA SER A 28 -3.21 -11.47 -19.96
C SER A 28 -2.63 -11.81 -21.32
N SER A 29 -2.55 -10.86 -22.26
CA SER A 29 -2.04 -11.08 -23.61
C SER A 29 -0.51 -11.01 -23.64
N ASP A 30 0.14 -12.04 -24.16
CA ASP A 30 1.60 -12.10 -24.30
C ASP A 30 2.15 -11.11 -25.36
N ASP A 31 1.32 -10.70 -26.31
CA ASP A 31 1.68 -9.82 -27.44
C ASP A 31 1.17 -8.37 -27.25
N ALA A 32 0.66 -8.01 -26.05
CA ALA A 32 0.14 -6.67 -25.83
C ALA A 32 1.22 -5.59 -25.93
N ASP A 33 0.91 -4.52 -26.67
CA ASP A 33 1.80 -3.36 -26.78
C ASP A 33 1.86 -2.59 -25.46
N PRO A 34 3.07 -2.30 -24.93
CA PRO A 34 3.23 -1.57 -23.67
C PRO A 34 2.52 -0.22 -23.65
N SER A 35 2.55 0.51 -24.75
CA SER A 35 1.93 1.83 -24.85
C SER A 35 0.41 1.71 -24.81
N GLU A 36 -0.16 0.68 -25.44
CA GLU A 36 -1.60 0.41 -25.39
C GLU A 36 -2.03 0.02 -23.98
N VAL A 37 -1.31 -0.90 -23.31
CA VAL A 37 -1.58 -1.30 -21.92
C VAL A 37 -1.59 -0.08 -21.01
N HIS A 38 -0.54 0.74 -21.07
CA HIS A 38 -0.44 1.93 -20.23
C HIS A 38 -1.57 2.93 -20.52
N ALA A 39 -1.88 3.19 -21.78
CA ALA A 39 -2.98 4.09 -22.15
C ALA A 39 -4.34 3.59 -21.66
N ARG A 40 -4.61 2.28 -21.74
CA ARG A 40 -5.84 1.66 -21.23
C ARG A 40 -5.95 1.75 -19.72
N LEU A 41 -4.85 1.53 -18.98
CA LEU A 41 -4.84 1.68 -17.52
C LEU A 41 -5.13 3.13 -17.09
N LEU A 42 -4.57 4.10 -17.78
CA LEU A 42 -4.82 5.53 -17.52
C LEU A 42 -6.28 5.93 -17.80
N ALA A 43 -6.93 5.28 -18.77
CA ALA A 43 -8.31 5.56 -19.17
C ALA A 43 -9.37 4.93 -18.24
N LEU A 44 -8.99 4.03 -17.32
CA LEU A 44 -9.93 3.44 -16.36
C LEU A 44 -10.58 4.51 -15.49
N SER A 45 -11.88 4.41 -15.28
CA SER A 45 -12.59 5.24 -14.31
C SER A 45 -12.25 4.83 -12.86
N ASP A 46 -12.59 5.64 -11.89
CA ASP A 46 -12.42 5.30 -10.47
C ASP A 46 -13.27 4.10 -10.06
N ASP A 47 -14.43 3.92 -10.67
CA ASP A 47 -15.29 2.75 -10.43
C ASP A 47 -14.65 1.48 -10.99
N ASP A 48 -14.01 1.54 -12.17
CA ASP A 48 -13.24 0.43 -12.72
C ASP A 48 -12.04 0.11 -11.83
N LEU A 49 -11.27 1.11 -11.42
CA LEU A 49 -10.11 0.96 -10.53
C LEU A 49 -10.49 0.45 -9.13
N ALA A 50 -11.74 0.63 -8.70
CA ALA A 50 -12.21 0.06 -7.44
C ALA A 50 -12.15 -1.49 -7.43
N HIS A 51 -12.24 -2.14 -8.60
CA HIS A 51 -12.05 -3.59 -8.75
C HIS A 51 -10.58 -4.01 -8.52
N TYR A 52 -9.64 -3.08 -8.68
CA TYR A 52 -8.20 -3.28 -8.49
C TYR A 52 -7.66 -2.70 -7.17
N GLY A 53 -8.55 -2.37 -6.22
CA GLY A 53 -8.16 -1.96 -4.87
C GLY A 53 -8.04 -0.46 -4.64
N LEU A 54 -8.48 0.41 -5.56
CA LEU A 54 -8.43 1.87 -5.41
C LEU A 54 -9.03 2.35 -4.07
N ARG A 55 -10.11 1.72 -3.60
CA ARG A 55 -10.75 2.07 -2.32
C ARG A 55 -9.81 1.90 -1.14
N SER A 56 -9.05 0.80 -1.11
CA SER A 56 -8.05 0.53 -0.08
C SER A 56 -6.88 1.52 -0.16
N TYR A 57 -6.41 1.84 -1.37
CA TYR A 57 -5.39 2.88 -1.56
C TYR A 57 -5.85 4.24 -1.02
N ARG A 58 -7.05 4.68 -1.37
CA ARG A 58 -7.62 5.95 -0.88
C ARG A 58 -7.66 5.99 0.64
N MET A 59 -8.22 4.97 1.26
CA MET A 59 -8.32 4.87 2.72
C MET A 59 -6.94 4.87 3.40
N ASN A 60 -6.00 4.09 2.86
CA ASN A 60 -4.69 3.93 3.46
C ASN A 60 -3.78 5.15 3.26
N LEU A 61 -3.74 5.70 2.04
CA LEU A 61 -2.97 6.91 1.78
C LEU A 61 -3.57 8.14 2.48
N MET A 62 -4.89 8.24 2.59
CA MET A 62 -5.51 9.32 3.35
C MET A 62 -5.14 9.24 4.83
N ALA A 63 -5.08 8.04 5.42
CA ALA A 63 -4.65 7.86 6.81
C ALA A 63 -3.19 8.27 7.04
N LEU A 64 -2.33 8.09 6.03
CA LEU A 64 -0.90 8.42 6.11
C LEU A 64 -0.59 9.86 5.73
N LEU A 65 -1.20 10.36 4.67
CA LEU A 65 -0.82 11.62 4.02
C LEU A 65 -1.83 12.74 4.22
N GLY A 66 -3.04 12.47 4.70
CA GLY A 66 -4.11 13.47 4.81
C GLY A 66 -3.80 14.63 5.77
N GLU A 67 -2.88 14.44 6.74
CA GLU A 67 -2.38 15.51 7.59
C GLU A 67 -1.19 16.29 6.95
N HIS A 68 -0.64 15.79 5.82
CA HIS A 68 0.55 16.34 5.16
C HIS A 68 0.26 16.95 3.78
N MET A 69 -0.86 16.59 3.17
CA MET A 69 -1.23 17.00 1.81
C MET A 69 -2.72 17.29 1.72
N ALA A 70 -3.10 18.13 0.74
CA ALA A 70 -4.51 18.35 0.43
C ALA A 70 -5.20 17.03 0.02
N PRO A 71 -6.45 16.80 0.44
CA PRO A 71 -7.18 15.54 0.16
C PRO A 71 -7.20 15.17 -1.33
N GLU A 72 -7.36 16.14 -2.23
CA GLU A 72 -7.39 15.94 -3.68
C GLU A 72 -6.04 15.42 -4.20
N ALA A 73 -4.94 15.88 -3.63
CA ALA A 73 -3.60 15.38 -3.96
C ALA A 73 -3.44 13.93 -3.52
N VAL A 74 -3.90 13.59 -2.31
CA VAL A 74 -3.87 12.21 -1.81
C VAL A 74 -4.72 11.28 -2.67
N LEU A 75 -5.91 11.73 -3.10
CA LEU A 75 -6.79 10.94 -3.98
C LEU A 75 -6.16 10.68 -5.35
N ARG A 76 -5.43 11.67 -5.92
CA ARG A 76 -4.66 11.45 -7.15
C ARG A 76 -3.55 10.41 -6.96
N LEU A 77 -2.75 10.54 -5.89
CA LEU A 77 -1.70 9.58 -5.57
C LEU A 77 -2.25 8.17 -5.35
N ALA A 78 -3.42 8.03 -4.73
CA ALA A 78 -4.09 6.74 -4.57
C ALA A 78 -4.47 6.10 -5.92
N ARG A 79 -4.94 6.92 -6.88
CA ARG A 79 -5.23 6.49 -8.24
C ARG A 79 -3.95 6.07 -8.97
N GLU A 80 -2.91 6.87 -8.88
CA GLU A 80 -1.60 6.57 -9.46
C GLU A 80 -1.04 5.26 -8.90
N ALA A 81 -1.10 5.02 -7.58
CA ALA A 81 -0.65 3.79 -6.95
C ALA A 81 -1.41 2.55 -7.44
N ALA A 82 -2.74 2.66 -7.61
CA ALA A 82 -3.55 1.57 -8.15
C ALA A 82 -3.16 1.23 -9.60
N ILE A 83 -2.94 2.25 -10.44
CA ILE A 83 -2.48 2.08 -11.82
C ILE A 83 -1.05 1.53 -11.85
N SER A 84 -0.13 2.07 -11.05
CA SER A 84 1.26 1.62 -10.95
C SER A 84 1.34 0.14 -10.55
N LYS A 85 0.49 -0.32 -9.64
CA LYS A 85 0.44 -1.75 -9.26
C LYS A 85 0.12 -2.64 -10.45
N LEU A 86 -0.85 -2.26 -11.27
CA LEU A 86 -1.25 -3.02 -12.46
C LEU A 86 -0.15 -2.96 -13.53
N TRP A 87 0.35 -1.76 -13.81
CA TRP A 87 1.39 -1.54 -14.80
C TRP A 87 2.69 -2.29 -14.47
N LEU A 88 3.24 -2.07 -13.27
CA LEU A 88 4.48 -2.74 -12.85
C LEU A 88 4.31 -4.26 -12.71
N GLY A 89 3.09 -4.71 -12.36
CA GLY A 89 2.74 -6.13 -12.36
C GLY A 89 2.79 -6.73 -13.74
N TRP A 90 2.14 -6.09 -14.71
CA TRP A 90 2.13 -6.52 -16.11
C TRP A 90 3.53 -6.45 -16.73
N GLU A 91 4.23 -5.32 -16.58
CA GLU A 91 5.58 -5.14 -17.11
C GLU A 91 6.55 -6.22 -16.64
N TYR A 92 6.49 -6.56 -15.34
CA TYR A 92 7.33 -7.61 -14.78
C TYR A 92 7.00 -8.99 -15.35
N HIS A 93 5.72 -9.32 -15.54
CA HIS A 93 5.32 -10.61 -16.10
C HIS A 93 5.66 -10.73 -17.58
N HIS A 94 5.18 -9.80 -18.38
CA HIS A 94 5.18 -9.93 -19.83
C HIS A 94 6.48 -9.47 -20.48
N HIS A 95 7.15 -8.48 -19.88
CA HIS A 95 8.45 -8.03 -20.41
C HIS A 95 9.63 -8.71 -19.76
N TYR A 96 9.43 -9.29 -18.58
CA TYR A 96 10.53 -9.78 -17.80
C TYR A 96 10.51 -11.28 -17.62
N LEU A 97 9.54 -11.82 -16.86
CA LEU A 97 9.49 -13.25 -16.58
C LEU A 97 9.21 -14.10 -17.83
N SER A 98 8.35 -13.64 -18.74
CA SER A 98 8.02 -14.38 -19.96
C SER A 98 9.13 -14.38 -21.01
N LYS A 99 10.01 -13.37 -20.99
CA LYS A 99 11.09 -13.17 -21.97
C LYS A 99 12.49 -13.37 -21.41
N LEU A 100 12.63 -14.01 -20.25
CA LEU A 100 13.94 -14.36 -19.67
C LEU A 100 14.68 -15.31 -20.60
N ASP A 101 15.71 -14.77 -21.23
CA ASP A 101 16.69 -15.56 -21.99
C ASP A 101 17.66 -16.27 -21.06
N VAL A 102 18.48 -17.17 -21.63
CA VAL A 102 19.58 -17.84 -20.93
C VAL A 102 20.56 -16.83 -20.31
N THR A 103 20.63 -15.64 -20.85
CA THR A 103 21.48 -14.54 -20.36
C THR A 103 20.64 -13.53 -19.55
N PRO A 104 21.06 -13.11 -18.34
CA PRO A 104 20.37 -12.07 -17.60
C PRO A 104 20.26 -10.78 -18.44
N PRO A 105 19.11 -10.12 -18.45
CA PRO A 105 18.95 -8.86 -19.16
C PRO A 105 19.89 -7.78 -18.59
N PRO A 106 20.21 -6.73 -19.36
CA PRO A 106 21.02 -5.62 -18.86
C PRO A 106 20.34 -4.96 -17.66
N PRO A 107 21.14 -4.40 -16.72
CA PRO A 107 20.60 -3.74 -15.54
C PRO A 107 19.68 -2.58 -15.94
N ARG A 108 18.57 -2.45 -15.23
CA ARG A 108 17.56 -1.40 -15.43
C ARG A 108 17.62 -0.31 -14.37
N LEU A 109 18.15 -0.64 -13.18
CA LEU A 109 18.27 0.28 -12.07
C LEU A 109 19.63 0.96 -12.05
N GLN A 110 19.61 2.28 -12.00
CA GLN A 110 20.80 3.03 -11.67
C GLN A 110 21.10 2.93 -10.15
N ARG A 111 22.36 2.98 -9.78
CA ARG A 111 22.88 3.07 -8.39
C ARG A 111 22.53 1.89 -7.48
N LEU A 112 22.23 0.71 -8.02
CA LEU A 112 22.10 -0.49 -7.18
C LEU A 112 23.43 -0.76 -6.44
N PRO A 113 23.44 -1.07 -5.11
CA PRO A 113 24.67 -1.15 -4.31
C PRO A 113 25.44 -2.48 -4.51
N VAL A 114 25.73 -2.85 -5.76
CA VAL A 114 26.35 -4.12 -6.15
C VAL A 114 27.69 -4.35 -5.46
N ASP A 115 28.59 -3.35 -5.47
CA ASP A 115 29.92 -3.48 -4.90
C ASP A 115 29.90 -3.62 -3.37
N ALA A 116 28.99 -2.90 -2.71
CA ALA A 116 28.80 -3.03 -1.26
C ALA A 116 28.32 -4.45 -0.89
N VAL A 117 27.36 -5.00 -1.63
CA VAL A 117 26.87 -6.37 -1.42
C VAL A 117 27.99 -7.38 -1.68
N LYS A 118 28.69 -7.30 -2.82
CA LYS A 118 29.83 -8.19 -3.13
C LYS A 118 30.92 -8.13 -2.04
N GLY A 119 31.23 -6.95 -1.55
CA GLY A 119 32.18 -6.76 -0.46
C GLY A 119 31.78 -7.44 0.85
N LEU A 120 30.50 -7.46 1.19
CA LEU A 120 29.97 -8.17 2.37
C LEU A 120 30.05 -9.69 2.18
N LEU A 121 29.61 -10.19 1.03
CA LEU A 121 29.61 -11.61 0.70
C LEU A 121 31.04 -12.18 0.66
N ALA A 122 32.00 -11.43 0.10
CA ALA A 122 33.41 -11.83 0.06
C ALA A 122 34.03 -11.98 1.47
N ARG A 123 33.50 -11.25 2.47
CA ARG A 123 33.89 -11.38 3.87
C ARG A 123 33.13 -12.48 4.63
N GLY A 124 32.24 -13.25 3.94
CA GLY A 124 31.44 -14.32 4.55
C GLY A 124 30.37 -13.84 5.53
N ARG A 125 30.04 -12.55 5.52
CA ARG A 125 29.10 -11.98 6.49
C ARG A 125 27.63 -12.17 6.09
N GLY A 126 27.33 -12.47 4.84
CA GLY A 126 25.98 -12.36 4.33
C GLY A 126 25.48 -10.91 4.27
N ALA A 127 24.29 -10.73 3.75
CA ALA A 127 23.62 -9.43 3.72
C ALA A 127 22.10 -9.60 3.56
N ILE A 128 21.33 -8.62 4.05
CA ILE A 128 19.90 -8.48 3.74
C ILE A 128 19.73 -7.18 2.96
N ILE A 129 19.23 -7.29 1.73
CA ILE A 129 18.75 -6.14 0.98
C ILE A 129 17.27 -5.98 1.33
N ALA A 130 16.96 -4.90 2.02
CA ALA A 130 15.62 -4.60 2.52
C ALA A 130 14.97 -3.55 1.63
N THR A 131 13.85 -3.88 1.00
CA THR A 131 13.09 -2.97 0.15
C THR A 131 11.60 -2.99 0.53
N PHE A 132 10.76 -2.28 -0.24
CA PHE A 132 9.32 -2.19 -0.04
C PHE A 132 8.60 -2.50 -1.34
N HIS A 133 7.29 -2.79 -1.29
CA HIS A 133 6.46 -2.90 -2.49
C HIS A 133 6.22 -1.50 -3.09
N LEU A 134 7.29 -0.82 -3.47
CA LEU A 134 7.29 0.53 -3.97
C LEU A 134 8.15 0.60 -5.24
N GLY A 135 7.62 1.26 -6.28
CA GLY A 135 8.29 1.47 -7.56
C GLY A 135 8.84 0.20 -8.20
N TYR A 136 10.04 0.28 -8.69
CA TYR A 136 10.69 -0.77 -9.47
C TYR A 136 11.40 -1.84 -8.63
N MET A 137 10.87 -2.17 -7.45
CA MET A 137 11.46 -3.17 -6.56
C MET A 137 11.65 -4.54 -7.23
N ARG A 138 10.86 -4.84 -8.27
CA ARG A 138 10.92 -6.10 -9.03
C ARG A 138 12.10 -6.17 -9.99
N ASP A 139 12.75 -5.05 -10.32
CA ASP A 139 13.96 -5.02 -11.13
C ASP A 139 15.19 -5.42 -10.30
N ILE A 140 15.16 -5.23 -8.97
CA ILE A 140 16.29 -5.53 -8.07
C ILE A 140 16.79 -6.98 -8.19
N PRO A 141 15.94 -8.03 -8.17
CA PRO A 141 16.41 -9.41 -8.31
C PRO A 141 17.21 -9.66 -9.58
N SER A 142 16.78 -9.07 -10.66
CA SER A 142 17.38 -9.25 -11.97
C SER A 142 18.72 -8.57 -12.11
N ASP A 143 18.77 -7.34 -11.65
CA ASP A 143 20.00 -6.56 -11.70
C ASP A 143 21.07 -7.18 -10.79
N LEU A 144 20.65 -7.77 -9.66
CA LEU A 144 21.54 -8.58 -8.82
C LEU A 144 22.00 -9.87 -9.52
N ALA A 145 21.08 -10.55 -10.21
CA ALA A 145 21.43 -11.74 -10.98
C ALA A 145 22.40 -11.41 -12.12
N HIS A 146 22.16 -10.31 -12.85
CA HIS A 146 23.10 -9.80 -13.87
C HIS A 146 24.49 -9.51 -13.29
N ALA A 147 24.54 -8.98 -12.06
CA ALA A 147 25.79 -8.76 -11.35
C ALA A 147 26.43 -10.03 -10.79
N GLY A 148 25.82 -11.21 -10.97
CA GLY A 148 26.30 -12.49 -10.46
C GLY A 148 26.18 -12.65 -8.94
N ILE A 149 25.23 -11.95 -8.30
CA ILE A 149 24.96 -12.02 -6.86
C ILE A 149 23.85 -13.02 -6.61
N PRO A 150 24.13 -14.19 -5.99
CA PRO A 150 23.09 -15.14 -5.64
C PRO A 150 22.26 -14.61 -4.46
N ILE A 151 20.94 -14.59 -4.64
CA ILE A 151 19.99 -14.12 -3.63
C ILE A 151 18.97 -15.20 -3.26
N MET A 152 18.47 -15.13 -2.02
CA MET A 152 17.30 -15.86 -1.56
C MET A 152 16.19 -14.86 -1.24
N VAL A 153 14.98 -15.10 -1.78
CA VAL A 153 13.82 -14.22 -1.63
C VAL A 153 12.73 -14.92 -0.82
N PRO A 154 12.37 -14.37 0.36
CA PRO A 154 11.21 -14.84 1.12
C PRO A 154 9.92 -14.37 0.46
N LEU A 155 8.98 -15.29 0.21
CA LEU A 155 7.72 -15.03 -0.46
C LEU A 155 6.54 -15.55 0.35
N ALA A 156 5.38 -14.87 0.25
CA ALA A 156 4.10 -15.43 0.65
C ALA A 156 3.73 -16.63 -0.25
N ARG A 157 2.84 -17.50 0.21
CA ARG A 157 2.45 -18.74 -0.50
C ARG A 157 2.01 -18.49 -1.94
N ASP A 158 1.14 -17.50 -2.17
CA ASP A 158 0.63 -17.21 -3.51
C ASP A 158 1.75 -16.74 -4.46
N ALA A 159 2.62 -15.84 -3.97
CA ALA A 159 3.76 -15.37 -4.73
C ALA A 159 4.77 -16.51 -4.99
N TYR A 160 5.01 -17.35 -3.98
CA TYR A 160 5.86 -18.55 -4.12
C TYR A 160 5.34 -19.45 -5.24
N GLY A 161 4.03 -19.77 -5.26
CA GLY A 161 3.43 -20.60 -6.29
C GLY A 161 3.61 -20.04 -7.70
N ASN A 162 3.46 -18.71 -7.86
CA ASN A 162 3.67 -18.06 -9.16
C ASN A 162 5.13 -18.17 -9.66
N TYR A 163 6.10 -17.99 -8.75
CA TYR A 163 7.52 -18.14 -9.12
C TYR A 163 7.89 -19.60 -9.41
N GLU A 164 7.32 -20.57 -8.67
CA GLU A 164 7.53 -21.99 -8.97
C GLU A 164 6.96 -22.36 -10.34
N SER A 165 5.77 -21.89 -10.70
CA SER A 165 5.21 -22.08 -12.03
C SER A 165 6.13 -21.51 -13.11
N ALA A 166 6.57 -20.26 -12.98
CA ALA A 166 7.49 -19.63 -13.92
C ALA A 166 8.82 -20.40 -14.04
N ARG A 167 9.32 -20.95 -12.94
CA ARG A 167 10.55 -21.77 -12.93
C ARG A 167 10.36 -23.13 -13.63
N LEU A 168 9.19 -23.73 -13.49
CA LEU A 168 8.87 -24.99 -14.16
C LEU A 168 8.67 -24.79 -15.67
N ASP A 169 8.07 -23.64 -16.06
CA ASP A 169 7.85 -23.32 -17.46
C ASP A 169 9.17 -22.97 -18.20
N ARG A 170 10.14 -22.40 -17.50
CA ARG A 170 11.44 -21.97 -18.06
C ARG A 170 12.62 -22.31 -17.13
N PRO A 171 12.94 -23.57 -16.93
CA PRO A 171 13.97 -23.99 -15.98
C PRO A 171 15.40 -23.55 -16.36
N GLU A 172 15.63 -23.28 -17.65
CA GLU A 172 16.91 -22.83 -18.21
C GLU A 172 17.19 -21.34 -18.06
N ALA A 173 16.18 -20.54 -17.63
CA ALA A 173 16.36 -19.09 -17.51
C ALA A 173 17.50 -18.74 -16.53
N ALA A 174 18.37 -17.83 -16.96
CA ALA A 174 19.58 -17.45 -16.23
C ALA A 174 19.27 -16.87 -14.82
N LEU A 175 18.08 -16.29 -14.63
CA LEU A 175 17.64 -15.79 -13.33
C LEU A 175 17.76 -16.87 -12.24
N TRP A 176 17.38 -18.13 -12.54
CA TRP A 176 17.34 -19.20 -11.54
C TRP A 176 18.71 -19.65 -11.05
N THR A 177 19.78 -19.27 -11.72
CA THR A 177 21.15 -19.54 -11.25
C THR A 177 21.50 -18.69 -10.03
N CYS A 178 20.96 -17.48 -9.94
CA CYS A 178 21.19 -16.54 -8.86
C CYS A 178 19.98 -16.30 -7.96
N PHE A 179 18.77 -16.59 -8.44
CA PHE A 179 17.52 -16.35 -7.71
C PHE A 179 16.98 -17.65 -7.11
N ARG A 180 16.91 -17.69 -5.78
CA ARG A 180 16.24 -18.75 -5.02
C ARG A 180 15.10 -18.15 -4.24
N HIS A 181 13.96 -18.83 -4.16
CA HIS A 181 12.81 -18.37 -3.40
C HIS A 181 12.36 -19.41 -2.39
N VAL A 182 11.76 -18.97 -1.30
CA VAL A 182 11.25 -19.83 -0.23
C VAL A 182 9.91 -19.29 0.27
N CYS A 183 8.97 -20.21 0.56
CA CYS A 183 7.71 -19.86 1.20
C CYS A 183 7.94 -19.61 2.70
N VAL A 184 7.81 -18.35 3.16
CA VAL A 184 8.01 -18.00 4.58
C VAL A 184 6.81 -18.28 5.46
N GLU A 185 5.70 -18.67 4.88
CA GLU A 185 4.52 -19.17 5.61
C GLU A 185 4.67 -20.65 6.00
N GLU A 186 5.77 -21.27 5.60
CA GLU A 186 6.15 -22.63 5.96
C GLU A 186 7.40 -22.65 6.83
N ALA A 187 7.40 -23.51 7.85
CA ALA A 187 8.55 -23.64 8.75
C ALA A 187 9.84 -24.01 8.02
N ALA A 188 9.74 -24.85 6.96
CA ALA A 188 10.88 -25.23 6.12
C ALA A 188 11.49 -24.01 5.41
N GLY A 189 10.68 -23.07 4.91
CA GLY A 189 11.14 -21.86 4.25
C GLY A 189 11.86 -20.91 5.22
N SER A 190 11.32 -20.70 6.41
CA SER A 190 11.96 -19.89 7.46
C SER A 190 13.31 -20.51 7.89
N LEU A 191 13.38 -21.84 8.01
CA LEU A 191 14.63 -22.53 8.34
C LEU A 191 15.65 -22.45 7.21
N ALA A 192 15.23 -22.55 5.95
CA ALA A 192 16.09 -22.40 4.78
C ALA A 192 16.71 -20.99 4.72
N LEU A 193 15.90 -19.97 5.00
CA LEU A 193 16.34 -18.57 5.07
C LEU A 193 17.39 -18.37 6.17
N ALA A 194 17.14 -18.88 7.38
CA ALA A 194 18.08 -18.82 8.50
C ALA A 194 19.43 -19.50 8.16
N ARG A 195 19.37 -20.69 7.55
CA ARG A 195 20.58 -21.42 7.13
C ARG A 195 21.34 -20.68 6.02
N HIS A 196 20.63 -20.01 5.11
CA HIS A 196 21.24 -19.22 4.04
C HIS A 196 22.02 -18.03 4.62
N LEU A 197 21.42 -17.25 5.52
CA LEU A 197 22.09 -16.15 6.22
C LEU A 197 23.27 -16.63 7.08
N ALA A 198 23.11 -17.74 7.82
CA ALA A 198 24.19 -18.31 8.64
C ALA A 198 25.43 -18.75 7.82
N ARG A 199 25.26 -19.04 6.52
CA ARG A 199 26.34 -19.37 5.59
C ARG A 199 26.90 -18.16 4.84
N GLY A 200 26.51 -16.97 5.23
CA GLY A 200 26.97 -15.74 4.58
C GLY A 200 26.26 -15.42 3.26
N GLY A 201 25.04 -15.94 3.06
CA GLY A 201 24.24 -15.70 1.86
C GLY A 201 23.56 -14.33 1.84
N CYS A 202 23.12 -13.90 0.66
CA CYS A 202 22.36 -12.67 0.47
C CYS A 202 20.87 -12.95 0.42
N VAL A 203 20.07 -12.15 1.16
CA VAL A 203 18.62 -12.19 1.15
C VAL A 203 18.08 -10.88 0.59
N LEU A 204 17.11 -10.93 -0.31
CA LEU A 204 16.34 -9.77 -0.75
C LEU A 204 14.90 -9.91 -0.23
N SER A 205 14.39 -8.90 0.45
CA SER A 205 13.02 -8.95 0.99
C SER A 205 12.30 -7.61 0.88
N THR A 206 11.02 -7.67 0.49
CA THR A 206 10.07 -6.57 0.67
C THR A 206 9.50 -6.63 2.09
N ILE A 207 9.84 -5.63 2.90
CA ILE A 207 9.58 -5.67 4.35
C ILE A 207 8.13 -5.37 4.69
N ASP A 208 7.48 -4.52 3.91
CA ASP A 208 6.08 -4.12 4.08
C ASP A 208 5.07 -5.20 3.65
N GLY A 209 5.53 -6.36 3.17
CA GLY A 209 4.68 -7.50 2.88
C GLY A 209 4.05 -8.16 4.12
N ASN A 210 4.66 -7.95 5.28
CA ASN A 210 4.19 -8.47 6.57
C ASN A 210 3.82 -9.97 6.60
N THR A 211 4.45 -10.78 5.76
CA THR A 211 4.21 -12.24 5.71
C THR A 211 5.09 -12.99 6.70
N GLY A 212 4.74 -14.21 7.03
CA GLY A 212 5.51 -15.07 7.93
C GLY A 212 4.71 -16.29 8.35
N LEU A 213 5.28 -17.12 9.23
CA LEU A 213 4.77 -18.44 9.57
C LEU A 213 3.28 -18.47 9.94
N ASP A 214 2.79 -17.42 10.62
CA ASP A 214 1.41 -17.34 11.07
C ASP A 214 0.58 -16.36 10.23
N GLY A 215 0.96 -16.17 8.97
CA GLY A 215 0.33 -15.21 8.06
C GLY A 215 0.55 -13.76 8.45
N PRO A 216 -0.07 -12.78 7.77
CA PRO A 216 0.22 -11.35 7.96
C PRO A 216 -0.25 -10.81 9.32
N ARG A 217 -1.22 -11.45 9.97
CA ARG A 217 -1.81 -11.02 11.24
C ARG A 217 -1.39 -11.84 12.46
N GLY A 218 -0.80 -13.01 12.25
CA GLY A 218 -0.38 -13.95 13.31
C GLY A 218 1.07 -13.74 13.79
N GLY A 219 1.49 -14.48 14.83
CA GLY A 219 2.86 -14.53 15.36
C GLY A 219 3.25 -13.42 16.34
N ASP A 220 4.25 -13.71 17.16
CA ASP A 220 4.65 -12.86 18.31
C ASP A 220 5.75 -11.84 17.96
N ARG A 221 6.50 -12.06 16.87
CA ARG A 221 7.62 -11.20 16.48
C ARG A 221 7.12 -10.01 15.69
N ARG A 222 6.71 -8.96 16.42
CA ARG A 222 6.18 -7.74 15.85
C ARG A 222 6.65 -6.53 16.63
N SER A 223 6.94 -5.46 15.87
CA SER A 223 7.18 -4.13 16.41
C SER A 223 6.02 -3.20 16.06
N VAL A 224 5.81 -2.17 16.86
CA VAL A 224 4.90 -1.08 16.53
C VAL A 224 5.72 0.08 16.00
N VAL A 225 5.45 0.49 14.77
CA VAL A 225 6.11 1.62 14.10
C VAL A 225 5.15 2.77 13.89
N ASN A 226 5.68 3.98 13.89
CA ASN A 226 4.91 5.17 13.51
C ASN A 226 5.32 5.61 12.09
N MET A 227 4.33 5.70 11.21
CA MET A 227 4.47 6.19 9.85
C MET A 227 3.61 7.44 9.68
N LEU A 228 4.22 8.61 9.64
CA LEU A 228 3.52 9.89 9.42
C LEU A 228 2.32 10.08 10.37
N GLY A 229 2.49 9.75 11.66
CA GLY A 229 1.43 9.86 12.66
C GLY A 229 0.48 8.64 12.76
N THR A 230 0.61 7.67 11.86
CA THR A 230 -0.17 6.43 11.87
C THR A 230 0.65 5.27 12.42
N GLU A 231 0.18 4.62 13.47
CA GLU A 231 0.83 3.45 14.03
C GLU A 231 0.48 2.18 13.23
N ALA A 232 1.47 1.31 13.06
CA ALA A 232 1.31 0.02 12.40
C ALA A 232 2.06 -1.08 13.16
N ARG A 233 1.47 -2.28 13.22
CA ARG A 233 2.09 -3.45 13.79
C ARG A 233 2.72 -4.29 12.69
N VAL A 234 4.05 -4.31 12.64
CA VAL A 234 4.83 -4.88 11.54
C VAL A 234 5.68 -6.06 12.00
N LYS A 235 5.93 -7.00 11.11
CA LYS A 235 6.77 -8.16 11.37
C LYS A 235 8.25 -7.76 11.43
N ASN A 236 8.96 -8.31 12.42
CA ASN A 236 10.39 -8.05 12.64
C ASN A 236 11.28 -9.31 12.55
N GLY A 237 10.72 -10.46 12.17
CA GLY A 237 11.43 -11.74 12.20
C GLY A 237 12.69 -11.79 11.35
N LEU A 238 12.69 -11.15 10.16
CA LEU A 238 13.88 -11.09 9.30
C LEU A 238 14.99 -10.24 9.93
N ILE A 239 14.63 -9.13 10.55
CA ILE A 239 15.57 -8.24 11.26
C ILE A 239 16.15 -8.95 12.49
N ALA A 240 15.34 -9.74 13.19
CA ALA A 240 15.82 -10.58 14.28
C ALA A 240 16.80 -11.68 13.80
N MET A 241 16.60 -12.23 12.60
CA MET A 241 17.60 -13.12 11.98
C MET A 241 18.89 -12.37 11.65
N ALA A 242 18.79 -11.13 11.13
CA ALA A 242 19.98 -10.29 10.87
C ALA A 242 20.79 -10.07 12.14
N ALA A 243 20.16 -9.68 13.25
CA ALA A 243 20.80 -9.54 14.55
C ALA A 243 21.51 -10.83 14.98
N ARG A 244 20.79 -11.95 14.92
CA ARG A 244 21.30 -13.27 15.37
C ARG A 244 22.52 -13.76 14.58
N PHE A 245 22.55 -13.48 13.27
CA PHE A 245 23.64 -13.95 12.39
C PHE A 245 24.70 -12.89 12.11
N GLY A 246 24.57 -11.70 12.64
CA GLY A 246 25.49 -10.60 12.39
C GLY A 246 25.44 -10.08 10.95
N ALA A 247 24.32 -10.30 10.25
CA ALA A 247 24.15 -9.91 8.86
C ALA A 247 23.72 -8.43 8.76
N PRO A 248 24.45 -7.58 8.00
CA PRO A 248 24.02 -6.19 7.76
C PRO A 248 22.76 -6.13 6.92
N ILE A 249 21.97 -5.09 7.17
CA ILE A 249 20.76 -4.76 6.41
C ILE A 249 21.05 -3.52 5.59
N ILE A 250 20.85 -3.62 4.27
CA ILE A 250 21.02 -2.54 3.30
C ILE A 250 19.61 -2.10 2.85
N PRO A 251 19.10 -0.98 3.37
CA PRO A 251 17.81 -0.47 2.93
C PRO A 251 17.93 0.14 1.54
N VAL A 252 17.05 -0.24 0.64
CA VAL A 252 16.99 0.31 -0.72
C VAL A 252 15.55 0.59 -1.13
N VAL A 253 15.35 1.62 -1.95
CA VAL A 253 14.07 1.94 -2.58
C VAL A 253 14.34 2.25 -4.05
N ALA A 254 13.56 1.66 -4.95
CA ALA A 254 13.69 1.88 -6.38
C ALA A 254 12.50 2.69 -6.91
N THR A 255 12.71 3.96 -7.27
CA THR A 255 11.66 4.88 -7.75
C THR A 255 12.03 5.51 -9.08
N THR A 256 11.09 6.28 -9.64
CA THR A 256 11.34 7.12 -10.80
C THR A 256 11.91 8.46 -10.38
N VAL A 257 13.03 8.87 -10.99
CA VAL A 257 13.61 10.21 -10.87
C VAL A 257 13.90 10.71 -12.29
N ASP A 258 13.29 11.81 -12.68
CA ASP A 258 13.45 12.41 -14.03
C ASP A 258 13.23 11.40 -15.18
N GLY A 259 12.30 10.48 -15.01
CA GLY A 259 11.96 9.43 -15.99
C GLY A 259 12.88 8.20 -15.94
N GLU A 260 13.92 8.22 -15.13
CA GLU A 260 14.87 7.10 -14.97
C GLU A 260 14.55 6.27 -13.72
N ARG A 261 14.88 4.97 -13.75
CA ARG A 261 14.72 4.06 -12.61
C ARG A 261 15.95 4.14 -11.72
N VAL A 262 15.79 4.71 -10.54
CA VAL A 262 16.91 4.96 -9.62
C VAL A 262 16.72 4.17 -8.33
N CYS A 263 17.76 3.44 -7.94
CA CYS A 263 17.84 2.79 -6.63
C CYS A 263 18.47 3.76 -5.62
N HIS A 264 17.69 4.16 -4.63
CA HIS A 264 18.15 4.95 -3.48
C HIS A 264 18.65 3.98 -2.41
N VAL A 265 19.88 4.21 -1.95
CA VAL A 265 20.50 3.42 -0.89
C VAL A 265 20.56 4.25 0.38
N PHE A 266 20.06 3.69 1.47
CA PHE A 266 20.01 4.34 2.77
C PHE A 266 21.10 3.79 3.70
N PRO A 267 21.36 4.42 4.85
CA PRO A 267 22.37 3.97 5.79
C PRO A 267 22.18 2.50 6.21
N VAL A 268 23.28 1.74 6.13
CA VAL A 268 23.29 0.31 6.47
C VAL A 268 23.12 0.13 7.98
N ALA A 269 22.17 -0.71 8.37
CA ALA A 269 22.06 -1.18 9.75
C ALA A 269 22.96 -2.41 9.92
N ASP A 270 24.12 -2.23 10.53
CA ASP A 270 25.12 -3.27 10.71
C ASP A 270 25.25 -3.67 12.19
N PRO A 271 24.86 -4.91 12.57
CA PRO A 271 25.07 -5.38 13.94
C PRO A 271 26.53 -5.64 14.29
N GLY A 272 27.47 -5.63 13.30
CA GLY A 272 28.89 -5.87 13.47
C GLY A 272 29.26 -7.32 13.81
N ARG A 273 28.49 -7.97 14.66
CA ARG A 273 28.62 -9.35 15.13
C ARG A 273 27.25 -9.96 15.41
N PRO A 274 27.14 -11.28 15.60
CA PRO A 274 25.92 -11.87 16.16
C PRO A 274 25.55 -11.26 17.53
N LEU A 275 24.26 -10.85 17.67
CA LEU A 275 23.74 -10.23 18.88
C LEU A 275 22.78 -11.18 19.61
N THR A 276 22.68 -11.04 20.94
CA THR A 276 21.78 -11.80 21.80
C THR A 276 21.20 -10.91 22.90
N GLY A 277 20.14 -11.38 23.57
CA GLY A 277 19.51 -10.67 24.70
C GLY A 277 19.04 -9.26 24.32
N ASP A 278 19.26 -8.31 25.22
CA ASP A 278 18.80 -6.93 25.08
C ASP A 278 19.44 -6.21 23.88
N GLU A 279 20.74 -6.46 23.62
CA GLU A 279 21.42 -5.87 22.43
C GLU A 279 20.72 -6.27 21.13
N ALA A 280 20.25 -7.52 21.01
CA ALA A 280 19.53 -7.97 19.83
C ALA A 280 18.16 -7.32 19.76
N THR A 281 17.46 -7.14 20.86
CA THR A 281 16.18 -6.46 20.95
C THR A 281 16.29 -5.00 20.54
N ASP A 282 17.23 -4.28 21.09
CA ASP A 282 17.50 -2.87 20.81
C ASP A 282 17.83 -2.66 19.31
N PHE A 283 18.71 -3.52 18.77
CA PHE A 283 19.03 -3.49 17.34
C PHE A 283 17.81 -3.73 16.46
N VAL A 284 16.96 -4.70 16.80
CA VAL A 284 15.75 -5.04 16.05
C VAL A 284 14.80 -3.84 16.03
N GLU A 285 14.49 -3.28 17.20
CA GLU A 285 13.55 -2.15 17.31
C GLU A 285 14.10 -0.92 16.57
N ALA A 286 15.36 -0.53 16.80
CA ALA A 286 15.98 0.61 16.13
C ALA A 286 15.98 0.45 14.59
N THR A 287 16.28 -0.78 14.12
CA THR A 287 16.34 -1.06 12.68
C THR A 287 14.96 -1.05 12.05
N VAL A 288 13.96 -1.67 12.68
CA VAL A 288 12.59 -1.68 12.16
C VAL A 288 12.05 -0.25 12.07
N HIS A 289 12.21 0.55 13.12
CA HIS A 289 11.82 1.96 13.10
C HIS A 289 12.55 2.76 12.01
N GLY A 290 13.85 2.51 11.82
CA GLY A 290 14.64 3.13 10.75
C GLY A 290 14.11 2.80 9.35
N LEU A 291 13.81 1.52 9.10
CA LEU A 291 13.28 1.05 7.82
C LEU A 291 11.91 1.67 7.50
N TYR A 292 10.98 1.66 8.46
CA TYR A 292 9.66 2.25 8.23
C TYR A 292 9.67 3.77 8.18
N ARG A 293 10.66 4.42 8.78
CA ARG A 293 10.91 5.86 8.55
C ARG A 293 11.35 6.12 7.11
N VAL A 294 12.24 5.30 6.54
CA VAL A 294 12.61 5.38 5.10
C VAL A 294 11.37 5.26 4.21
N LEU A 295 10.48 4.28 4.48
CA LEU A 295 9.24 4.16 3.73
C LEU A 295 8.36 5.42 3.89
N ALA A 296 8.15 5.89 5.12
CA ALA A 296 7.33 7.06 5.43
C ALA A 296 7.84 8.32 4.71
N GLU A 297 9.13 8.60 4.77
CA GLU A 297 9.76 9.72 4.08
C GLU A 297 9.65 9.59 2.56
N THR A 298 9.81 8.38 2.02
CA THR A 298 9.65 8.14 0.58
C THR A 298 8.22 8.37 0.11
N LEU A 299 7.22 8.00 0.90
CA LEU A 299 5.81 8.18 0.56
C LEU A 299 5.40 9.66 0.43
N LEU A 300 6.09 10.60 1.06
CA LEU A 300 5.85 12.03 0.87
C LEU A 300 6.15 12.49 -0.58
N HIS A 301 6.93 11.72 -1.34
CA HIS A 301 7.38 12.09 -2.68
C HIS A 301 6.98 11.08 -3.77
N ALA A 302 6.79 9.81 -3.40
CA ALA A 302 6.58 8.71 -4.34
C ALA A 302 5.41 7.79 -3.96
N ALA A 303 4.39 8.29 -3.25
CA ALA A 303 3.24 7.48 -2.82
C ALA A 303 2.46 6.88 -4.00
N GLY A 304 2.45 7.54 -5.16
CA GLY A 304 1.85 7.02 -6.40
C GLY A 304 2.54 5.76 -6.95
N GLU A 305 3.73 5.43 -6.46
CA GLU A 305 4.45 4.21 -6.83
C GLU A 305 4.33 3.08 -5.78
N TRP A 306 3.60 3.30 -4.66
CA TRP A 306 3.51 2.30 -3.58
C TRP A 306 2.50 1.21 -3.87
N CYS A 307 2.94 0.14 -4.53
CA CYS A 307 2.11 -1.02 -4.88
C CYS A 307 1.57 -1.80 -3.66
N GLY A 308 2.23 -1.71 -2.50
CA GLY A 308 1.80 -2.36 -1.25
C GLY A 308 0.76 -1.58 -0.45
N GLY A 309 0.44 -0.37 -0.87
CA GLY A 309 -0.43 0.55 -0.12
C GLY A 309 -1.87 0.07 0.05
N ASP A 310 -2.37 -0.78 -0.83
CA ASP A 310 -3.72 -1.35 -0.73
C ASP A 310 -3.90 -2.32 0.46
N LEU A 311 -2.81 -2.85 1.02
CA LEU A 311 -2.86 -3.81 2.12
C LEU A 311 -2.61 -3.17 3.49
N PHE A 312 -2.19 -1.91 3.58
CA PHE A 312 -1.75 -1.26 4.81
C PHE A 312 -2.79 -1.28 5.94
N HIS A 313 -4.09 -1.21 5.63
CA HIS A 313 -5.17 -1.31 6.61
C HIS A 313 -5.20 -2.64 7.38
N GLN A 314 -4.49 -3.67 6.91
CA GLN A 314 -4.47 -4.99 7.57
C GLN A 314 -3.57 -5.00 8.81
N TRP A 315 -2.60 -4.09 8.90
CA TRP A 315 -1.64 -4.04 10.01
C TRP A 315 -1.50 -2.67 10.67
N ARG A 316 -2.09 -1.60 10.11
CA ARG A 316 -2.18 -0.34 10.83
C ARG A 316 -3.09 -0.49 12.07
N LEU A 317 -2.76 0.25 13.11
CA LEU A 317 -3.55 0.28 14.33
C LEU A 317 -4.62 1.37 14.20
N PRO A 318 -5.88 1.10 14.60
CA PRO A 318 -6.89 2.14 14.65
C PRO A 318 -6.48 3.23 15.63
N ARG A 319 -6.51 4.47 15.20
CA ARG A 319 -6.30 5.63 16.09
C ARG A 319 -7.61 5.93 16.81
N GLY A 320 -7.54 6.20 18.10
CA GLY A 320 -8.67 6.74 18.85
C GLY A 320 -9.12 8.07 18.25
N ILE A 321 -10.43 8.31 18.24
CA ILE A 321 -11.00 9.59 17.83
C ILE A 321 -11.33 10.35 19.10
N ASP A 322 -10.87 11.59 19.20
CA ASP A 322 -11.39 12.52 20.20
C ASP A 322 -12.80 12.91 19.75
N GLU A 323 -13.81 12.30 20.38
CA GLU A 323 -15.22 12.57 20.10
C GLU A 323 -15.63 13.83 20.88
N GLU A 324 -16.04 14.87 20.15
CA GLU A 324 -16.70 16.04 20.76
C GLU A 324 -18.07 15.60 21.31
N PRO A 325 -18.54 16.10 22.46
CA PRO A 325 -19.90 15.83 22.92
C PRO A 325 -20.94 16.14 21.86
N LEU A 326 -21.89 15.23 21.67
CA LEU A 326 -22.89 15.33 20.58
C LEU A 326 -23.65 16.64 20.62
N SER A 327 -24.00 17.14 21.82
CA SER A 327 -24.69 18.42 22.00
C SER A 327 -23.86 19.62 21.55
N VAL A 328 -22.53 19.57 21.71
CA VAL A 328 -21.62 20.65 21.27
C VAL A 328 -21.49 20.65 19.76
N ALA A 329 -21.30 19.45 19.18
CA ALA A 329 -21.25 19.27 17.73
C ALA A 329 -22.56 19.69 17.05
N GLU A 330 -23.71 19.35 17.65
CA GLU A 330 -25.03 19.77 17.19
C GLU A 330 -25.21 21.30 17.21
N ALA A 331 -24.84 21.94 18.32
CA ALA A 331 -24.93 23.40 18.42
C ALA A 331 -24.01 24.12 17.41
N ARG A 332 -22.81 23.59 17.18
CA ARG A 332 -21.86 24.09 16.18
C ARG A 332 -22.40 23.94 14.77
N LEU A 333 -22.90 22.74 14.42
CA LEU A 333 -23.51 22.47 13.12
C LEU A 333 -24.73 23.37 12.87
N ALA A 334 -25.64 23.48 13.83
CA ALA A 334 -26.80 24.34 13.74
C ALA A 334 -26.40 25.81 13.51
N SER A 335 -25.45 26.34 14.32
CA SER A 335 -24.97 27.69 14.19
C SER A 335 -24.41 28.05 12.81
N VAL A 336 -23.72 27.08 12.15
CA VAL A 336 -23.16 27.32 10.80
C VAL A 336 -24.27 27.32 9.76
N LEU A 337 -25.16 26.32 9.81
CA LEU A 337 -26.27 26.19 8.85
C LEU A 337 -27.27 27.33 8.98
N ASP A 338 -27.56 27.84 10.20
CA ASP A 338 -28.44 29.00 10.46
C ASP A 338 -27.88 30.31 9.92
N ARG A 339 -26.57 30.39 9.72
CA ARG A 339 -25.88 31.55 9.11
C ARG A 339 -25.62 31.34 7.60
N HIS A 340 -26.47 30.58 6.93
CA HIS A 340 -26.34 30.25 5.50
C HIS A 340 -25.04 29.54 5.13
N GLY A 341 -24.36 28.91 6.10
CA GLY A 341 -23.24 28.04 5.83
C GLY A 341 -23.68 26.68 5.33
N ARG A 342 -22.69 25.84 5.03
CA ARG A 342 -22.91 24.48 4.54
C ARG A 342 -21.98 23.47 5.21
N ALA A 343 -22.46 22.22 5.30
CA ALA A 343 -21.67 21.09 5.78
C ALA A 343 -21.27 20.19 4.60
N VAL A 344 -19.98 19.84 4.53
CA VAL A 344 -19.41 18.90 3.56
C VAL A 344 -18.57 17.87 4.28
N LEU A 345 -18.28 16.72 3.64
CA LEU A 345 -17.37 15.74 4.23
C LEU A 345 -15.97 16.31 4.36
N ASP A 346 -15.36 16.08 5.49
CA ASP A 346 -13.92 16.16 5.62
C ASP A 346 -13.28 14.87 5.13
N LEU A 347 -12.80 14.86 3.88
CA LEU A 347 -12.24 13.67 3.25
C LEU A 347 -10.95 13.19 3.92
N SER A 348 -10.27 14.03 4.69
CA SER A 348 -9.12 13.60 5.49
C SER A 348 -9.53 12.72 6.68
N ARG A 349 -10.78 12.81 7.10
CA ARG A 349 -11.35 12.07 8.23
C ARG A 349 -12.34 10.99 7.83
N VAL A 350 -13.22 11.28 6.89
CA VAL A 350 -14.30 10.37 6.51
C VAL A 350 -14.35 10.22 5.00
N MET A 351 -14.20 9.00 4.53
CA MET A 351 -14.17 8.69 3.11
C MET A 351 -15.44 7.93 2.68
N PRO A 352 -16.10 8.37 1.61
CA PRO A 352 -17.21 7.64 1.02
C PRO A 352 -16.68 6.43 0.26
N LEU A 353 -17.25 5.26 0.53
CA LEU A 353 -16.94 4.01 -0.16
C LEU A 353 -18.22 3.32 -0.56
N THR A 354 -18.17 2.52 -1.63
CA THR A 354 -19.24 1.58 -1.98
C THR A 354 -18.79 0.18 -1.61
N SER A 355 -19.53 -0.51 -0.76
CA SER A 355 -19.25 -1.88 -0.35
C SER A 355 -20.48 -2.75 -0.62
N ARG A 356 -20.33 -3.78 -1.45
CA ARG A 356 -21.44 -4.71 -1.84
C ARG A 356 -22.68 -4.00 -2.37
N GLY A 357 -22.49 -2.90 -3.12
CA GLY A 357 -23.58 -2.08 -3.65
C GLY A 357 -24.16 -1.06 -2.67
N GLU A 358 -23.79 -1.10 -1.38
CA GLU A 358 -24.19 -0.13 -0.38
C GLU A 358 -23.15 1.01 -0.29
N ARG A 359 -23.63 2.26 -0.19
CA ARG A 359 -22.80 3.40 0.14
C ARG A 359 -22.54 3.43 1.64
N VAL A 360 -21.26 3.51 2.03
CA VAL A 360 -20.82 3.63 3.41
C VAL A 360 -19.83 4.76 3.54
N PHE A 361 -19.79 5.39 4.71
CA PHE A 361 -18.72 6.32 5.08
C PHE A 361 -17.79 5.63 6.05
N VAL A 362 -16.49 5.71 5.81
CA VAL A 362 -15.48 5.08 6.66
C VAL A 362 -14.63 6.17 7.28
N ASP A 363 -14.56 6.17 8.60
CA ASP A 363 -13.59 7.00 9.30
C ASP A 363 -12.18 6.46 9.02
N VAL A 364 -11.37 7.32 8.43
CA VAL A 364 -10.05 6.97 7.91
C VAL A 364 -9.11 6.51 9.03
N HIS A 365 -9.19 7.08 10.23
CA HIS A 365 -8.29 6.80 11.33
C HIS A 365 -8.74 5.62 12.20
N SER A 366 -10.02 5.56 12.56
CA SER A 366 -10.55 4.48 13.40
C SER A 366 -11.03 3.25 12.63
N MET A 367 -11.16 3.35 11.30
CA MET A 367 -11.75 2.33 10.41
C MET A 367 -13.20 1.98 10.75
N LYS A 368 -13.91 2.81 11.50
CA LYS A 368 -15.33 2.64 11.75
C LYS A 368 -16.14 2.97 10.51
N CYS A 369 -17.13 2.12 10.20
CA CYS A 369 -18.03 2.31 9.08
C CYS A 369 -19.36 2.92 9.55
N TYR A 370 -19.84 3.92 8.84
CA TYR A 370 -21.16 4.52 8.99
C TYR A 370 -22.00 4.17 7.77
N ARG A 371 -23.09 3.45 7.96
CA ARG A 371 -24.03 3.16 6.89
C ARG A 371 -25.02 4.28 6.76
N LEU A 372 -25.28 4.68 5.52
CA LEU A 372 -26.41 5.55 5.23
C LEU A 372 -27.72 4.78 5.39
N PRO A 373 -28.80 5.46 5.81
CA PRO A 373 -30.14 4.93 5.64
C PRO A 373 -30.39 4.59 4.16
N GLU A 374 -31.23 3.61 3.90
CA GLU A 374 -31.67 3.28 2.54
C GLU A 374 -32.27 4.52 1.87
N ASP A 375 -32.01 4.72 0.56
CA ASP A 375 -32.47 5.83 -0.29
C ASP A 375 -31.78 7.21 -0.14
N GLU A 376 -30.60 7.29 0.49
CA GLU A 376 -29.90 8.57 0.72
C GLU A 376 -28.80 8.89 -0.32
N GLY A 377 -28.96 8.45 -1.58
CA GLY A 377 -27.97 8.72 -2.66
C GLY A 377 -27.68 10.19 -2.88
N GLU A 378 -28.73 11.02 -2.99
CA GLU A 378 -28.61 12.48 -3.15
C GLU A 378 -27.87 13.16 -1.96
N PHE A 379 -28.17 12.73 -0.75
CA PHE A 379 -27.52 13.20 0.46
C PHE A 379 -26.01 12.92 0.44
N ALA A 380 -25.62 11.70 0.03
CA ALA A 380 -24.22 11.33 -0.08
C ALA A 380 -23.48 12.16 -1.15
N ASP A 381 -24.14 12.43 -2.28
CA ASP A 381 -23.57 13.23 -3.36
C ASP A 381 -23.39 14.69 -2.94
N LEU A 382 -24.36 15.27 -2.23
CA LEU A 382 -24.28 16.63 -1.69
C LEU A 382 -23.17 16.77 -0.64
N LEU A 383 -23.02 15.79 0.25
CA LEU A 383 -21.96 15.81 1.26
C LEU A 383 -20.54 15.78 0.63
N GLN A 384 -20.38 15.19 -0.54
CA GLN A 384 -19.11 15.10 -1.25
C GLN A 384 -18.83 16.32 -2.13
N ASP A 385 -19.85 17.09 -2.47
CA ASP A 385 -19.72 18.28 -3.32
C ASP A 385 -19.44 19.53 -2.48
N ALA A 386 -18.16 19.91 -2.40
CA ALA A 386 -17.74 21.09 -1.65
C ALA A 386 -18.37 22.39 -2.16
N GLY A 387 -18.78 22.45 -3.43
CA GLY A 387 -19.47 23.60 -4.02
C GLY A 387 -20.94 23.72 -3.59
N ARG A 388 -21.60 22.59 -3.32
CA ARG A 388 -23.01 22.51 -2.94
C ARG A 388 -23.17 22.30 -1.44
N GLY A 389 -22.73 21.19 -0.89
CA GLY A 389 -22.86 20.82 0.51
C GLY A 389 -24.32 20.71 1.01
N ILE A 390 -24.46 20.37 2.28
CA ILE A 390 -25.74 20.35 2.98
C ILE A 390 -25.99 21.72 3.59
N THR A 391 -27.08 22.38 3.20
CA THR A 391 -27.53 23.66 3.73
C THR A 391 -28.76 23.50 4.61
N ARG A 392 -29.12 24.57 5.34
CA ARG A 392 -30.36 24.63 6.13
C ARG A 392 -31.59 24.46 5.22
N ASP A 393 -31.65 25.18 4.10
CA ASP A 393 -32.76 25.15 3.17
C ASP A 393 -32.99 23.72 2.60
N TRP A 394 -31.93 23.01 2.27
CA TRP A 394 -32.02 21.63 1.82
C TRP A 394 -32.62 20.72 2.92
N LEU A 395 -32.15 20.86 4.17
CA LEU A 395 -32.68 20.10 5.31
C LEU A 395 -34.15 20.41 5.57
N ASP A 396 -34.54 21.66 5.49
CA ASP A 396 -35.92 22.11 5.74
C ASP A 396 -36.88 21.64 4.63
N GLY A 397 -36.37 21.37 3.42
CA GLY A 397 -37.09 20.76 2.32
C GLY A 397 -37.40 19.26 2.52
N LEU A 398 -36.75 18.60 3.50
CA LEU A 398 -37.02 17.20 3.79
C LEU A 398 -38.27 17.00 4.65
N GLY A 399 -38.97 15.88 4.43
CA GLY A 399 -40.05 15.45 5.35
C GLY A 399 -39.50 15.18 6.76
N THR A 400 -40.36 15.40 7.78
CA THR A 400 -39.96 15.41 9.21
C THR A 400 -39.16 14.18 9.65
N ALA A 401 -39.56 12.96 9.25
CA ALA A 401 -38.85 11.74 9.65
C ALA A 401 -37.46 11.64 9.00
N ARG A 402 -37.35 11.95 7.69
CA ARG A 402 -36.12 11.95 6.93
C ARG A 402 -35.15 13.01 7.46
N ARG A 403 -35.65 14.22 7.69
CA ARG A 403 -34.88 15.31 8.29
C ARG A 403 -34.27 14.92 9.64
N ALA A 404 -35.04 14.28 10.53
CA ALA A 404 -34.55 13.84 11.83
C ALA A 404 -33.43 12.76 11.70
N SER A 405 -33.56 11.85 10.74
CA SER A 405 -32.56 10.82 10.46
C SER A 405 -31.26 11.44 9.94
N VAL A 406 -31.34 12.28 8.91
CA VAL A 406 -30.21 12.98 8.31
C VAL A 406 -29.53 13.89 9.33
N TRP A 407 -30.29 14.65 10.11
CA TRP A 407 -29.74 15.51 11.16
C TRP A 407 -28.93 14.74 12.18
N ARG A 408 -29.46 13.63 12.70
CA ARG A 408 -28.75 12.76 13.65
C ARG A 408 -27.44 12.24 13.04
N PHE A 409 -27.46 11.84 11.78
CA PHE A 409 -26.28 11.35 11.08
C PHE A 409 -25.20 12.45 10.94
N LEU A 410 -25.61 13.66 10.55
CA LEU A 410 -24.71 14.84 10.48
C LEU A 410 -24.11 15.17 11.85
N CYS A 411 -24.89 15.13 12.92
CA CYS A 411 -24.39 15.39 14.28
C CYS A 411 -23.34 14.33 14.69
N VAL A 412 -23.55 13.06 14.34
CA VAL A 412 -22.57 12.00 14.60
C VAL A 412 -21.29 12.21 13.79
N LEU A 413 -21.37 12.59 12.54
CA LEU A 413 -20.18 12.92 11.74
C LEU A 413 -19.46 14.15 12.31
N ALA A 414 -20.22 15.21 12.65
CA ALA A 414 -19.68 16.44 13.22
C ALA A 414 -18.94 16.18 14.54
N SER A 415 -19.51 15.35 15.44
CA SER A 415 -18.91 15.02 16.74
C SER A 415 -17.58 14.29 16.62
N ARG A 416 -17.31 13.70 15.47
CA ARG A 416 -16.09 12.94 15.14
C ARG A 416 -15.14 13.70 14.20
N GLY A 417 -15.43 14.98 13.94
CA GLY A 417 -14.65 15.78 13.01
C GLY A 417 -14.75 15.35 11.55
N GLY A 418 -15.80 14.59 11.20
CA GLY A 418 -16.01 14.11 9.83
C GLY A 418 -16.67 15.10 8.88
N LEU A 419 -16.96 16.33 9.37
CA LEU A 419 -17.54 17.41 8.57
C LEU A 419 -16.67 18.65 8.61
N SER A 420 -16.41 19.21 7.45
CA SER A 420 -15.95 20.59 7.27
C SER A 420 -17.17 21.50 7.21
N LEU A 421 -17.22 22.50 8.09
CA LEU A 421 -18.29 23.49 8.18
C LEU A 421 -17.83 24.78 7.50
N LEU A 422 -18.42 25.10 6.35
CA LEU A 422 -18.03 26.20 5.49
C LEU A 422 -19.02 27.39 5.65
N HIS A 423 -18.49 28.58 5.81
CA HIS A 423 -19.26 29.83 5.79
C HIS A 423 -19.29 30.39 4.37
N ASP A 424 -20.42 30.92 3.94
CA ASP A 424 -20.49 31.63 2.66
C ASP A 424 -19.72 32.96 2.76
N ALA A 425 -18.55 32.99 2.10
CA ALA A 425 -17.68 34.17 2.12
C ALA A 425 -18.32 35.42 1.46
N SER A 426 -19.38 35.23 0.69
CA SER A 426 -20.11 36.33 0.03
C SER A 426 -21.01 37.19 0.94
N LEU A 427 -21.33 36.69 2.16
CA LEU A 427 -22.20 37.42 3.11
C LEU A 427 -21.43 38.19 4.20
N SER A 428 -20.11 38.06 4.29
CA SER A 428 -19.28 38.81 5.27
C SER A 428 -18.84 40.18 4.78
N ALA A 429 -19.27 40.63 3.60
CA ALA A 429 -18.93 41.92 2.99
C ALA A 429 -20.15 42.87 2.86
N ALA A 430 -21.27 42.61 3.58
CA ALA A 430 -22.44 43.50 3.64
C ALA A 430 -22.60 44.17 5.00
#